data_1a3bc95afc866d662419cc6f71e8b625
#
_entry.id   1a3bc95afc866d662419cc6f71e8b625
#
_cell.length_a   1.000
_cell.length_b   1.000
_cell.length_c   1.000
_cell.angle_alpha   90.00
_cell.angle_beta   90.00
_cell.angle_gamma   90.00
#
_symmetry.space_group_name_H-M   'P 1'
#
loop_
_entity.id
_entity.type
_entity.pdbx_description
1 polymer ?
#
loop_
_entity_poly.entity_id
_entity_poly.type
_entity_poly.pdbx_seq_one_letter_code
_entity_poly.pdbx_strand_id
1 'polypeptide(L)'
;LVYVEASLSQKKEDWIRLNENALRYIGGVPRAIVPDCLKSAVTKADRFEPDINPEYLDFARHYDIAILPARPAKPKDKALAEGMVRITYSWIYAKLRDRVFFSLEELNAAILELLEMLNSKTMQRPGVSRREFFESIERSELKPLPSESYEIRKFKVLTVQFNYHIYFSEDHHHYSVPYRYKGHKVEVLFTERN
;
A
#
# COMPACT_ATOMS: atom_id res chain seq x y z
N LEU A 1 -10.28 -9.40 -9.75
CA LEU A 1 -9.67 -8.30 -10.48
C LEU A 1 -8.17 -8.24 -10.22
N VAL A 2 -7.36 -7.76 -11.19
CA VAL A 2 -5.90 -7.60 -11.06
C VAL A 2 -5.56 -6.13 -11.23
N TYR A 3 -4.59 -5.65 -10.44
CA TYR A 3 -3.97 -4.34 -10.58
C TYR A 3 -2.45 -4.48 -10.63
N VAL A 4 -1.82 -3.71 -11.51
CA VAL A 4 -0.34 -3.68 -11.69
C VAL A 4 0.06 -2.25 -11.97
N GLU A 5 1.08 -1.79 -11.27
CA GLU A 5 1.68 -0.47 -11.45
C GLU A 5 3.19 -0.58 -11.20
N ALA A 6 3.99 0.17 -11.96
CA ALA A 6 5.42 0.29 -11.75
C ALA A 6 5.73 1.49 -10.84
N SER A 7 6.79 1.37 -10.04
CA SER A 7 7.35 2.48 -9.26
C SER A 7 8.87 2.53 -9.41
N LEU A 8 9.47 3.70 -9.14
CA LEU A 8 10.92 3.89 -9.23
C LEU A 8 11.67 3.33 -8.02
N SER A 9 10.98 3.06 -6.93
CA SER A 9 11.62 2.53 -5.73
C SER A 9 10.70 1.57 -4.95
N GLN A 10 11.30 0.84 -4.00
CA GLN A 10 10.61 -0.02 -3.05
C GLN A 10 10.49 0.64 -1.67
N LYS A 11 10.57 1.98 -1.62
CA LYS A 11 10.41 2.70 -0.36
C LYS A 11 8.98 2.59 0.15
N LYS A 12 8.80 2.78 1.45
CA LYS A 12 7.49 2.67 2.12
C LYS A 12 6.47 3.67 1.59
N GLU A 13 6.92 4.87 1.21
CA GLU A 13 6.06 5.91 0.63
C GLU A 13 5.50 5.46 -0.72
N ASP A 14 6.34 4.88 -1.58
CA ASP A 14 5.90 4.31 -2.86
C ASP A 14 4.97 3.12 -2.64
N TRP A 15 5.27 2.27 -1.68
CA TRP A 15 4.41 1.14 -1.33
C TRP A 15 3.01 1.60 -0.89
N ILE A 16 2.92 2.61 -0.03
CA ILE A 16 1.64 3.18 0.42
C ILE A 16 0.88 3.77 -0.76
N ARG A 17 1.54 4.57 -1.61
CA ARG A 17 0.95 5.16 -2.80
C ARG A 17 0.41 4.12 -3.78
N LEU A 18 1.17 3.04 -4.02
CA LEU A 18 0.73 1.94 -4.88
C LEU A 18 -0.52 1.24 -4.33
N ASN A 19 -0.61 1.05 -3.01
CA ASN A 19 -1.81 0.51 -2.38
C ASN A 19 -3.00 1.47 -2.53
N GLU A 20 -2.81 2.77 -2.35
CA GLU A 20 -3.87 3.75 -2.55
C GLU A 20 -4.38 3.77 -4.00
N ASN A 21 -3.47 3.74 -4.98
CA ASN A 21 -3.82 3.66 -6.40
C ASN A 21 -4.59 2.36 -6.71
N ALA A 22 -4.21 1.25 -6.08
CA ALA A 22 -4.95 -0.01 -6.19
C ALA A 22 -6.39 0.11 -5.65
N LEU A 23 -6.59 0.75 -4.49
CA LEU A 23 -7.93 0.98 -3.94
C LEU A 23 -8.79 1.85 -4.87
N ARG A 24 -8.19 2.88 -5.46
CA ARG A 24 -8.86 3.75 -6.44
C ARG A 24 -9.24 3.00 -7.72
N TYR A 25 -8.32 2.18 -8.23
CA TYR A 25 -8.56 1.35 -9.40
C TYR A 25 -9.70 0.33 -9.18
N ILE A 26 -9.73 -0.30 -8.02
CA ILE A 26 -10.77 -1.24 -7.60
C ILE A 26 -12.11 -0.51 -7.36
N GLY A 27 -12.07 0.77 -7.01
CA GLY A 27 -13.24 1.60 -6.73
C GLY A 27 -13.85 1.34 -5.36
N GLY A 28 -13.07 0.86 -4.38
CA GLY A 28 -13.55 0.60 -3.04
C GLY A 28 -12.48 0.05 -2.12
N VAL A 29 -12.83 -0.14 -0.87
CA VAL A 29 -11.93 -0.53 0.21
C VAL A 29 -12.23 -1.96 0.67
N PRO A 30 -11.26 -2.91 0.56
CA PRO A 30 -11.45 -4.27 1.05
C PRO A 30 -11.40 -4.30 2.59
N ARG A 31 -11.96 -5.35 3.18
CA ARG A 31 -11.91 -5.56 4.64
C ARG A 31 -10.50 -5.80 5.15
N ALA A 32 -9.65 -6.43 4.34
CA ALA A 32 -8.27 -6.73 4.71
C ALA A 32 -7.34 -6.71 3.50
N ILE A 33 -6.07 -6.40 3.76
CA ILE A 33 -4.96 -6.57 2.82
C ILE A 33 -4.01 -7.63 3.38
N VAL A 34 -3.58 -8.55 2.53
CA VAL A 34 -2.59 -9.58 2.85
C VAL A 34 -1.28 -9.22 2.13
N PRO A 35 -0.42 -8.40 2.72
CA PRO A 35 0.85 -8.05 2.10
C PRO A 35 1.78 -9.26 2.09
N ASP A 36 2.64 -9.33 1.08
CA ASP A 36 3.83 -10.17 1.18
C ASP A 36 4.78 -9.58 2.24
N CYS A 37 5.70 -10.41 2.77
CA CYS A 37 6.69 -9.98 3.79
C CYS A 37 7.72 -9.00 3.22
N LEU A 38 7.26 -7.86 2.68
CA LEU A 38 8.11 -6.75 2.27
C LEU A 38 8.46 -5.91 3.51
N LYS A 39 9.73 -5.55 3.66
CA LYS A 39 10.20 -4.66 4.75
C LYS A 39 9.45 -3.33 4.80
N SER A 40 8.88 -2.90 3.68
CA SER A 40 8.05 -1.69 3.59
C SER A 40 6.69 -1.84 4.29
N ALA A 41 6.17 -3.06 4.42
CA ALA A 41 4.91 -3.34 5.08
C ALA A 41 5.11 -3.94 6.49
N VAL A 42 6.12 -4.79 6.66
CA VAL A 42 6.37 -5.57 7.88
C VAL A 42 7.82 -5.39 8.30
N THR A 43 8.06 -4.77 9.44
CA THR A 43 9.41 -4.51 9.98
C THR A 43 10.04 -5.78 10.54
N LYS A 44 9.21 -6.66 11.14
CA LYS A 44 9.63 -7.95 11.69
C LYS A 44 8.57 -9.00 11.38
N ALA A 45 8.96 -10.04 10.68
CA ALA A 45 8.09 -11.18 10.44
C ALA A 45 8.11 -12.08 11.68
N ASP A 46 7.08 -12.01 12.51
CA ASP A 46 6.82 -12.93 13.60
C ASP A 46 5.57 -13.76 13.31
N ARG A 47 5.53 -14.99 13.85
CA ARG A 47 4.41 -15.91 13.65
C ARG A 47 3.15 -15.47 14.41
N PHE A 48 3.31 -14.78 15.52
CA PHE A 48 2.23 -14.43 16.44
C PHE A 48 1.96 -12.93 16.49
N GLU A 49 3.00 -12.08 16.40
CA GLU A 49 2.90 -10.62 16.43
C GLU A 49 3.83 -10.02 15.36
N PRO A 50 3.41 -9.95 14.09
CA PRO A 50 4.20 -9.29 13.06
C PRO A 50 4.23 -7.78 13.33
N ASP A 51 5.44 -7.21 13.32
CA ASP A 51 5.66 -5.78 13.50
C ASP A 51 5.35 -5.07 12.17
N ILE A 52 4.18 -4.46 12.09
CA ILE A 52 3.74 -3.71 10.90
C ILE A 52 4.39 -2.33 10.92
N ASN A 53 4.86 -1.87 9.77
CA ASN A 53 5.40 -0.52 9.64
C ASN A 53 4.35 0.52 10.12
N PRO A 54 4.70 1.44 11.06
CA PRO A 54 3.74 2.40 11.64
C PRO A 54 3.04 3.28 10.59
N GLU A 55 3.73 3.69 9.54
CA GLU A 55 3.17 4.53 8.47
C GLU A 55 2.17 3.72 7.62
N TYR A 56 2.46 2.44 7.37
CA TYR A 56 1.53 1.56 6.68
C TYR A 56 0.31 1.21 7.57
N LEU A 57 0.52 1.10 8.87
CA LEU A 57 -0.59 0.92 9.81
C LEU A 57 -1.48 2.17 9.89
N ASP A 58 -0.90 3.37 9.81
CA ASP A 58 -1.66 4.61 9.76
C ASP A 58 -2.49 4.72 8.46
N PHE A 59 -1.91 4.34 7.32
CA PHE A 59 -2.64 4.18 6.06
C PHE A 59 -3.82 3.21 6.21
N ALA A 60 -3.59 2.05 6.80
CA ALA A 60 -4.63 1.05 7.01
C ALA A 60 -5.76 1.55 7.92
N ARG A 61 -5.42 2.32 8.96
CA ARG A 61 -6.41 2.97 9.84
C ARG A 61 -7.24 4.01 9.11
N HIS A 62 -6.62 4.83 8.25
CA HIS A 62 -7.35 5.83 7.47
C HIS A 62 -8.44 5.21 6.59
N TYR A 63 -8.15 4.07 5.96
CA TYR A 63 -9.09 3.33 5.11
C TYR A 63 -9.93 2.29 5.87
N ASP A 64 -9.73 2.13 7.17
CA ASP A 64 -10.36 1.09 7.99
C ASP A 64 -10.15 -0.32 7.40
N ILE A 65 -8.89 -0.65 7.11
CA ILE A 65 -8.44 -1.91 6.53
C ILE A 65 -7.66 -2.70 7.58
N ALA A 66 -7.96 -3.99 7.73
CA ALA A 66 -7.13 -4.90 8.50
C ALA A 66 -5.89 -5.32 7.68
N ILE A 67 -4.70 -5.25 8.27
CA ILE A 67 -3.48 -5.81 7.67
C ILE A 67 -3.28 -7.21 8.23
N LEU A 68 -3.26 -8.21 7.37
CA LEU A 68 -3.09 -9.62 7.70
C LEU A 68 -1.82 -10.16 7.02
N PRO A 69 -0.63 -9.98 7.60
CA PRO A 69 0.60 -10.45 6.99
C PRO A 69 0.54 -11.95 6.69
N ALA A 70 1.02 -12.33 5.50
CA ALA A 70 1.08 -13.73 5.12
C ALA A 70 1.94 -14.52 6.11
N ARG A 71 1.45 -15.68 6.54
CA ARG A 71 2.15 -16.50 7.53
C ARG A 71 3.46 -17.04 6.95
N PRO A 72 4.58 -16.94 7.70
CA PRO A 72 5.83 -17.54 7.28
C PRO A 72 5.65 -19.05 7.01
N ALA A 73 6.30 -19.56 5.96
CA ALA A 73 6.33 -20.98 5.59
C ALA A 73 4.95 -21.62 5.27
N LYS A 74 3.92 -20.84 4.90
CA LYS A 74 2.64 -21.37 4.38
C LYS A 74 2.44 -20.98 2.91
N PRO A 75 2.96 -21.77 1.95
CA PRO A 75 2.86 -21.47 0.51
C PRO A 75 1.43 -21.30 0.00
N LYS A 76 0.47 -22.00 0.60
CA LYS A 76 -0.95 -21.93 0.19
C LYS A 76 -1.57 -20.54 0.38
N ASP A 77 -1.10 -19.76 1.34
CA ASP A 77 -1.60 -18.40 1.59
C ASP A 77 -1.23 -17.44 0.46
N LYS A 78 -0.17 -17.77 -0.33
CA LYS A 78 0.38 -16.97 -1.43
C LYS A 78 0.08 -17.54 -2.82
N ALA A 79 -0.43 -18.74 -2.93
CA ALA A 79 -0.57 -19.45 -4.21
C ALA A 79 -1.34 -18.64 -5.28
N LEU A 80 -2.37 -17.89 -4.89
CA LEU A 80 -3.11 -17.00 -5.80
C LEU A 80 -2.26 -15.82 -6.27
N ALA A 81 -1.54 -15.17 -5.35
CA ALA A 81 -0.67 -14.04 -5.67
C ALA A 81 0.48 -14.48 -6.58
N GLU A 82 1.14 -15.59 -6.28
CA GLU A 82 2.22 -16.16 -7.10
C GLU A 82 1.73 -16.54 -8.50
N GLY A 83 0.55 -17.14 -8.60
CA GLY A 83 -0.11 -17.43 -9.87
C GLY A 83 -0.37 -16.17 -10.70
N MET A 84 -0.81 -15.09 -10.05
CA MET A 84 -1.06 -13.81 -10.72
C MET A 84 0.22 -13.09 -11.12
N VAL A 85 1.28 -13.17 -10.34
CA VAL A 85 2.61 -12.65 -10.73
C VAL A 85 3.07 -13.30 -12.03
N ARG A 86 2.98 -14.63 -12.17
CA ARG A 86 3.35 -15.34 -13.39
C ARG A 86 2.50 -14.92 -14.61
N ILE A 87 1.20 -14.72 -14.41
CA ILE A 87 0.30 -14.23 -15.45
C ILE A 87 0.70 -12.81 -15.87
N THR A 88 0.98 -11.94 -14.91
CA THR A 88 1.43 -10.56 -15.15
C THR A 88 2.74 -10.53 -15.95
N TYR A 89 3.71 -11.39 -15.62
CA TYR A 89 4.94 -11.50 -16.40
C TYR A 89 4.67 -11.84 -17.87
N SER A 90 3.85 -12.84 -18.15
CA SER A 90 3.57 -13.27 -19.53
C SER A 90 2.68 -12.29 -20.29
N TRP A 91 1.74 -11.62 -19.63
CA TRP A 91 0.74 -10.76 -20.27
C TRP A 91 1.14 -9.29 -20.37
N ILE A 92 1.94 -8.80 -19.45
CA ILE A 92 2.35 -7.39 -19.36
C ILE A 92 3.84 -7.28 -19.65
N TYR A 93 4.70 -7.81 -18.81
CA TYR A 93 6.17 -7.64 -18.96
C TYR A 93 6.71 -8.18 -20.27
N ALA A 94 6.29 -9.39 -20.70
CA ALA A 94 6.78 -9.97 -21.94
C ALA A 94 6.44 -9.14 -23.18
N LYS A 95 5.31 -8.41 -23.13
CA LYS A 95 4.90 -7.52 -24.25
C LYS A 95 5.58 -6.16 -24.24
N LEU A 96 6.04 -5.71 -23.08
CA LEU A 96 6.67 -4.40 -22.90
C LEU A 96 8.20 -4.45 -22.94
N ARG A 97 8.82 -5.63 -22.82
CA ARG A 97 10.27 -5.75 -22.63
C ARG A 97 11.12 -5.16 -23.74
N ASP A 98 10.60 -5.13 -24.97
CA ASP A 98 11.32 -4.61 -26.15
C ASP A 98 10.93 -3.14 -26.46
N ARG A 99 10.09 -2.52 -25.61
CA ARG A 99 9.71 -1.11 -25.71
C ARG A 99 10.60 -0.25 -24.82
N VAL A 100 10.92 0.94 -25.29
CA VAL A 100 11.64 1.96 -24.52
C VAL A 100 10.64 2.99 -24.03
N PHE A 101 10.72 3.34 -22.74
CA PHE A 101 9.87 4.34 -22.10
C PHE A 101 10.74 5.47 -21.56
N PHE A 102 10.31 6.71 -21.73
CA PHE A 102 11.05 7.88 -21.30
C PHE A 102 10.53 8.45 -19.98
N SER A 103 9.40 7.96 -19.50
CA SER A 103 8.87 8.31 -18.18
C SER A 103 8.14 7.14 -17.50
N LEU A 104 7.94 7.27 -16.19
CA LEU A 104 7.17 6.30 -15.41
C LEU A 104 5.69 6.33 -15.80
N GLU A 105 5.18 7.50 -16.12
CA GLU A 105 3.81 7.72 -16.55
C GLU A 105 3.53 7.01 -17.87
N GLU A 106 4.45 7.12 -18.84
CA GLU A 106 4.35 6.42 -20.12
C GLU A 106 4.35 4.90 -19.93
N LEU A 107 5.24 4.40 -19.06
CA LEU A 107 5.27 2.97 -18.72
C LEU A 107 3.96 2.53 -18.07
N ASN A 108 3.47 3.27 -17.09
CA ASN A 108 2.24 2.93 -16.37
C ASN A 108 1.00 3.03 -17.26
N ALA A 109 0.94 3.95 -18.21
CA ALA A 109 -0.11 3.99 -19.22
C ALA A 109 -0.12 2.72 -20.08
N ALA A 110 1.05 2.28 -20.55
CA ALA A 110 1.16 1.04 -21.32
C ALA A 110 0.83 -0.21 -20.50
N ILE A 111 1.19 -0.23 -19.21
CA ILE A 111 0.80 -1.29 -18.28
C ILE A 111 -0.73 -1.32 -18.13
N LEU A 112 -1.37 -0.17 -17.96
CA LEU A 112 -2.81 -0.06 -17.77
C LEU A 112 -3.59 -0.58 -18.98
N GLU A 113 -3.16 -0.26 -20.21
CA GLU A 113 -3.78 -0.79 -21.42
C GLU A 113 -3.78 -2.32 -21.44
N LEU A 114 -2.63 -2.93 -21.16
CA LEU A 114 -2.50 -4.39 -21.12
C LEU A 114 -3.25 -5.01 -19.96
N LEU A 115 -3.32 -4.31 -18.83
CA LEU A 115 -4.06 -4.72 -17.65
C LEU A 115 -5.57 -4.77 -17.92
N GLU A 116 -6.12 -3.76 -18.62
CA GLU A 116 -7.53 -3.74 -19.02
C GLU A 116 -7.85 -4.92 -19.97
N MET A 117 -6.96 -5.20 -20.93
CA MET A 117 -7.08 -6.39 -21.78
C MET A 117 -7.04 -7.68 -20.98
N LEU A 118 -6.16 -7.79 -19.97
CA LEU A 118 -6.06 -8.97 -19.11
C LEU A 118 -7.30 -9.15 -18.24
N ASN A 119 -7.83 -8.06 -17.68
CA ASN A 119 -9.01 -8.10 -16.82
C ASN A 119 -10.31 -8.38 -17.60
N SER A 120 -10.37 -7.95 -18.86
CA SER A 120 -11.53 -8.19 -19.75
C SER A 120 -11.48 -9.54 -20.46
N LYS A 121 -10.35 -10.25 -20.42
CA LYS A 121 -10.23 -11.56 -21.04
C LYS A 121 -11.04 -12.61 -20.29
N THR A 122 -11.87 -13.36 -21.03
CA THR A 122 -12.58 -14.51 -20.52
C THR A 122 -11.63 -15.58 -19.99
N MET A 123 -11.83 -16.01 -18.78
CA MET A 123 -11.09 -17.12 -18.16
C MET A 123 -11.70 -18.46 -18.61
N GLN A 124 -10.88 -19.49 -18.75
CA GLN A 124 -11.36 -20.85 -19.07
C GLN A 124 -12.35 -21.37 -18.02
N ARG A 125 -12.11 -21.03 -16.76
CA ARG A 125 -13.01 -21.30 -15.64
C ARG A 125 -13.00 -20.06 -14.73
N PRO A 126 -14.16 -19.49 -14.39
CA PRO A 126 -15.55 -19.94 -14.57
C PRO A 126 -16.21 -19.58 -15.93
N GLY A 127 -15.49 -19.16 -16.96
CA GLY A 127 -16.06 -18.82 -18.27
C GLY A 127 -16.50 -17.35 -18.40
N VAL A 128 -16.15 -16.52 -17.43
CA VAL A 128 -16.35 -15.06 -17.42
C VAL A 128 -15.00 -14.34 -17.27
N SER A 129 -14.95 -13.06 -17.56
CA SER A 129 -13.75 -12.26 -17.35
C SER A 129 -13.51 -11.98 -15.86
N ARG A 130 -12.27 -11.54 -15.51
CA ARG A 130 -11.96 -11.11 -14.14
C ARG A 130 -12.78 -9.89 -13.73
N ARG A 131 -13.03 -8.99 -14.67
CA ARG A 131 -13.84 -7.79 -14.42
C ARG A 131 -15.29 -8.17 -14.17
N GLU A 132 -15.91 -9.02 -14.99
CA GLU A 132 -17.28 -9.48 -14.79
C GLU A 132 -17.43 -10.23 -13.45
N PHE A 133 -16.46 -11.09 -13.11
CA PHE A 133 -16.47 -11.80 -11.83
C PHE A 133 -16.39 -10.83 -10.65
N PHE A 134 -15.51 -9.85 -10.74
CA PHE A 134 -15.37 -8.80 -9.71
C PHE A 134 -16.67 -7.99 -9.56
N GLU A 135 -17.23 -7.48 -10.66
CA GLU A 135 -18.43 -6.64 -10.64
C GLU A 135 -19.66 -7.38 -10.10
N SER A 136 -19.77 -8.68 -10.42
CA SER A 136 -20.94 -9.48 -10.03
C SER A 136 -20.88 -10.03 -8.60
N ILE A 137 -19.69 -10.23 -8.03
CA ILE A 137 -19.52 -10.92 -6.74
C ILE A 137 -18.77 -10.07 -5.72
N GLU A 138 -17.60 -9.51 -6.10
CA GLU A 138 -16.67 -8.92 -5.13
C GLU A 138 -16.99 -7.45 -4.82
N ARG A 139 -17.50 -6.70 -5.80
CA ARG A 139 -17.72 -5.26 -5.67
C ARG A 139 -18.66 -4.87 -4.53
N SER A 140 -19.71 -5.66 -4.32
CA SER A 140 -20.68 -5.43 -3.23
C SER A 140 -20.11 -5.60 -1.83
N GLU A 141 -18.97 -6.30 -1.70
CA GLU A 141 -18.28 -6.52 -0.42
C GLU A 141 -17.30 -5.41 -0.05
N LEU A 142 -17.04 -4.48 -0.99
CA LEU A 142 -16.13 -3.37 -0.73
C LEU A 142 -16.86 -2.24 0.03
N LYS A 143 -16.14 -1.62 0.97
CA LYS A 143 -16.56 -0.35 1.58
C LYS A 143 -16.36 0.79 0.57
N PRO A 144 -17.11 1.89 0.69
CA PRO A 144 -16.89 3.08 -0.13
C PRO A 144 -15.51 3.69 0.16
N LEU A 145 -14.89 4.28 -0.86
CA LEU A 145 -13.67 5.08 -0.69
C LEU A 145 -14.00 6.34 0.12
N PRO A 146 -13.16 6.72 1.10
CA PRO A 146 -13.26 8.02 1.74
C PRO A 146 -13.18 9.17 0.73
N SER A 147 -13.83 10.29 1.02
CA SER A 147 -13.75 11.51 0.20
C SER A 147 -12.36 12.13 0.20
N GLU A 148 -11.63 11.95 1.29
CA GLU A 148 -10.28 12.47 1.45
C GLU A 148 -9.25 11.38 1.12
N SER A 149 -8.25 11.77 0.33
CA SER A 149 -7.07 10.94 0.06
C SER A 149 -6.21 10.81 1.30
N TYR A 150 -5.52 9.69 1.44
CA TYR A 150 -4.55 9.55 2.50
C TYR A 150 -3.32 10.44 2.24
N GLU A 151 -3.00 11.27 3.22
CA GLU A 151 -1.76 12.04 3.22
C GLU A 151 -0.71 11.25 4.02
N ILE A 152 0.44 10.94 3.38
CA ILE A 152 1.50 10.15 4.02
C ILE A 152 2.05 10.92 5.22
N ARG A 153 1.93 10.33 6.40
CA ARG A 153 2.40 10.88 7.66
C ARG A 153 3.63 10.13 8.14
N LYS A 154 4.62 10.86 8.59
CA LYS A 154 5.85 10.33 9.19
C LYS A 154 5.78 10.43 10.70
N PHE A 155 6.45 9.50 11.37
CA PHE A 155 6.49 9.42 12.82
C PHE A 155 7.92 9.66 13.31
N LYS A 156 8.05 10.48 14.34
CA LYS A 156 9.32 10.72 15.01
C LYS A 156 9.11 10.75 16.52
N VAL A 157 9.96 10.01 17.23
CA VAL A 157 9.92 10.02 18.71
C VAL A 157 10.91 11.05 19.22
N LEU A 158 10.42 12.06 19.96
CA LEU A 158 11.22 13.14 20.54
C LEU A 158 11.06 13.16 22.07
N THR A 159 12.10 13.59 22.76
CA THR A 159 12.07 13.76 24.22
C THR A 159 11.67 15.21 24.57
N VAL A 160 10.67 15.36 25.44
CA VAL A 160 10.24 16.66 25.93
C VAL A 160 11.33 17.23 26.86
N GLN A 161 11.84 18.40 26.50
CA GLN A 161 12.92 19.09 27.23
C GLN A 161 12.42 19.70 28.55
N PHE A 162 13.37 20.20 29.38
CA PHE A 162 13.06 20.81 30.68
C PHE A 162 12.18 22.05 30.59
N ASN A 163 12.24 22.75 29.45
CA ASN A 163 11.44 23.94 29.14
C ASN A 163 10.07 23.60 28.54
N TYR A 164 9.63 22.33 28.62
CA TYR A 164 8.34 21.82 28.11
C TYR A 164 8.18 21.93 26.59
N HIS A 165 9.29 21.89 25.85
CA HIS A 165 9.28 21.91 24.40
C HIS A 165 9.93 20.64 23.83
N ILE A 166 9.56 20.32 22.62
CA ILE A 166 10.31 19.45 21.73
C ILE A 166 10.94 20.31 20.64
N TYR A 167 12.15 19.98 20.24
CA TYR A 167 12.78 20.56 19.07
C TYR A 167 12.54 19.64 17.87
N PHE A 168 11.88 20.17 16.85
CA PHE A 168 11.63 19.45 15.61
C PHE A 168 12.61 19.93 14.55
N SER A 169 13.52 19.00 14.15
CA SER A 169 14.68 19.33 13.31
C SER A 169 14.32 19.58 11.85
N GLU A 170 13.17 19.08 11.38
CA GLU A 170 12.74 19.17 9.99
C GLU A 170 12.33 20.59 9.58
N ASP A 171 11.77 21.35 10.50
CA ASP A 171 11.38 22.75 10.30
C ASP A 171 12.16 23.73 11.17
N HIS A 172 13.11 23.21 11.99
CA HIS A 172 13.94 23.99 12.93
C HIS A 172 13.15 24.76 13.99
N HIS A 173 11.98 24.26 14.41
CA HIS A 173 11.11 24.91 15.38
C HIS A 173 11.00 24.16 16.70
N HIS A 174 10.59 24.90 17.73
CA HIS A 174 10.25 24.37 19.04
C HIS A 174 8.74 24.37 19.23
N TYR A 175 8.19 23.21 19.64
CA TYR A 175 6.76 23.05 19.90
C TYR A 175 6.50 22.82 21.38
N SER A 176 5.55 23.54 21.94
CA SER A 176 5.14 23.40 23.33
C SER A 176 4.42 22.07 23.55
N VAL A 177 4.75 21.42 24.64
CA VAL A 177 4.10 20.18 25.10
C VAL A 177 3.61 20.37 26.52
N PRO A 178 2.46 19.82 26.90
CA PRO A 178 1.96 19.96 28.28
C PRO A 178 3.02 19.53 29.30
N TYR A 179 3.16 20.30 30.39
CA TYR A 179 4.22 20.18 31.41
C TYR A 179 4.33 18.77 32.01
N ARG A 180 3.21 18.02 32.09
CA ARG A 180 3.16 16.66 32.59
C ARG A 180 3.99 15.66 31.81
N TYR A 181 4.36 15.98 30.57
CA TYR A 181 5.20 15.12 29.71
C TYR A 181 6.70 15.47 29.76
N LYS A 182 7.12 16.39 30.65
CA LYS A 182 8.53 16.75 30.84
C LYS A 182 9.38 15.51 31.06
N GLY A 183 10.43 15.34 30.25
CA GLY A 183 11.33 14.20 30.27
C GLY A 183 10.79 12.92 29.64
N HIS A 184 9.53 12.90 29.25
CA HIS A 184 8.93 11.76 28.55
C HIS A 184 9.26 11.80 27.06
N LYS A 185 9.20 10.64 26.42
CA LYS A 185 9.21 10.52 24.96
C LYS A 185 7.79 10.71 24.45
N VAL A 186 7.63 11.53 23.42
CA VAL A 186 6.38 11.76 22.72
C VAL A 186 6.55 11.41 21.25
N GLU A 187 5.52 10.88 20.66
CA GLU A 187 5.47 10.61 19.22
C GLU A 187 4.93 11.84 18.49
N VAL A 188 5.69 12.31 17.51
CA VAL A 188 5.32 13.44 16.66
C VAL A 188 4.92 12.90 15.31
N LEU A 189 3.71 13.23 14.89
CA LEU A 189 3.15 12.92 13.59
C LEU A 189 3.24 14.15 12.70
N PHE A 190 3.82 14.03 11.51
CA PHE A 190 3.98 15.14 10.60
C PHE A 190 3.89 14.73 9.14
N THR A 191 3.53 15.66 8.27
CA THR A 191 3.51 15.51 6.83
C THR A 191 4.60 16.35 6.21
N GLU A 192 5.24 15.85 5.15
CA GLU A 192 6.11 16.68 4.31
C GLU A 192 5.23 17.45 3.32
N ARG A 193 4.94 18.69 3.61
CA ARG A 193 4.43 19.61 2.60
C ARG A 193 5.60 20.19 1.82
N ASN A 194 5.65 19.89 0.53
CA ASN A 194 6.51 20.60 -0.40
C ASN A 194 6.03 22.04 -0.60
#